data_2497a3b9bbd795ff8218e7633d1f7aff
#
_entry.id   2497a3b9bbd795ff8218e7633d1f7aff
#
_cell.length_a   1.000
_cell.length_b   1.000
_cell.length_c   1.000
_cell.angle_alpha   90.00
_cell.angle_beta   90.00
_cell.angle_gamma   90.00
#
_symmetry.space_group_name_H-M   'P 1'
#
loop_
_entity.id
_entity.type
_entity.pdbx_description
1 polymer ?
#
loop_
_entity_poly.entity_id
_entity_poly.type
_entity_poly.pdbx_seq_one_letter_code
_entity_poly.pdbx_strand_id
1 'polypeptide(L)'
;MKKKTYSFVASFLLMLVATLTSCEKFALDDTSTISHDANANVTIHVSMRTNQPQEMATKATSGEAKNGEATSGEAIPLEKVCSRLSLAIFDGEEKVKVINTLASDEGYGNLSFALDEGEYRMVIIGHNGTGNCTISSPEKVKFASNKLTDTFYYYGKLILTDGEETEESIELKRAVAQFKVHITDTEIPAEAHSIKFYYTG
;
A
#
# COMPACT_ATOMS: atom_id res chain seq x y z
N MET A 1 39.91 -55.85 -5.71
CA MET A 1 38.53 -55.49 -5.44
C MET A 1 38.36 -54.09 -4.76
N LYS A 2 39.03 -53.02 -5.28
CA LYS A 2 38.97 -51.65 -4.65
C LYS A 2 38.46 -50.54 -5.59
N LYS A 3 38.02 -50.86 -6.82
CA LYS A 3 37.57 -49.84 -7.82
C LYS A 3 36.05 -49.58 -7.86
N LYS A 4 35.22 -50.40 -7.21
CA LYS A 4 33.75 -50.26 -7.26
C LYS A 4 33.18 -49.31 -6.18
N THR A 5 33.89 -49.09 -5.08
CA THR A 5 33.43 -48.26 -3.96
C THR A 5 33.55 -46.76 -4.25
N TYR A 6 34.52 -46.32 -5.03
CA TYR A 6 34.68 -44.89 -5.36
C TYR A 6 33.64 -44.36 -6.36
N SER A 7 33.09 -45.24 -7.19
CA SER A 7 32.04 -44.87 -8.14
C SER A 7 30.73 -44.56 -7.45
N PHE A 8 30.39 -45.25 -6.36
CA PHE A 8 29.16 -44.98 -5.58
C PHE A 8 29.26 -43.72 -4.75
N VAL A 9 30.45 -43.43 -4.19
CA VAL A 9 30.66 -42.22 -3.40
C VAL A 9 30.65 -40.96 -4.30
N ALA A 10 31.25 -41.06 -5.50
CA ALA A 10 31.22 -39.95 -6.46
C ALA A 10 29.82 -39.67 -7.00
N SER A 11 28.99 -40.71 -7.22
CA SER A 11 27.60 -40.53 -7.65
C SER A 11 26.72 -39.96 -6.56
N PHE A 12 26.96 -40.33 -5.28
CA PHE A 12 26.21 -39.78 -4.14
C PHE A 12 26.62 -38.33 -3.83
N LEU A 13 27.92 -37.99 -4.02
CA LEU A 13 28.38 -36.62 -3.85
C LEU A 13 27.87 -35.69 -4.96
N LEU A 14 27.72 -36.19 -6.20
CA LEU A 14 27.15 -35.41 -7.31
C LEU A 14 25.65 -35.15 -7.13
N MET A 15 24.94 -36.09 -6.47
CA MET A 15 23.49 -35.91 -6.20
C MET A 15 23.22 -34.98 -5.03
N LEU A 16 24.18 -34.84 -4.10
CA LEU A 16 24.07 -33.95 -2.95
C LEU A 16 24.30 -32.46 -3.32
N VAL A 17 25.03 -32.19 -4.41
CA VAL A 17 25.31 -30.83 -4.88
C VAL A 17 24.11 -30.25 -5.66
N ALA A 18 23.22 -31.10 -6.21
CA ALA A 18 22.06 -30.66 -6.99
C ALA A 18 20.88 -30.16 -6.14
N THR A 19 20.90 -30.31 -4.80
CA THR A 19 19.81 -29.92 -3.93
C THR A 19 20.01 -28.56 -3.25
N LEU A 20 21.09 -27.82 -3.53
CA LEU A 20 21.39 -26.53 -2.88
C LEU A 20 21.14 -25.31 -3.76
N THR A 21 20.53 -25.46 -4.93
CA THR A 21 20.22 -24.32 -5.81
C THR A 21 18.73 -24.00 -5.89
N SER A 22 18.00 -24.14 -4.79
CA SER A 22 16.64 -23.59 -4.71
C SER A 22 16.55 -22.56 -3.59
N CYS A 23 17.37 -21.51 -3.69
CA CYS A 23 17.03 -20.21 -3.17
C CYS A 23 16.71 -19.33 -4.39
N GLU A 24 15.55 -19.49 -4.96
CA GLU A 24 14.96 -18.39 -5.70
C GLU A 24 14.74 -17.26 -4.70
N LYS A 25 15.72 -16.36 -4.66
CA LYS A 25 15.43 -14.99 -4.28
C LYS A 25 14.34 -14.54 -5.26
N PHE A 26 13.13 -14.43 -4.78
CA PHE A 26 12.17 -13.53 -5.38
C PHE A 26 12.86 -12.17 -5.39
N ALA A 27 13.53 -11.84 -6.47
CA ALA A 27 13.87 -10.48 -6.80
C ALA A 27 12.51 -9.81 -6.97
N LEU A 28 12.10 -9.06 -5.95
CA LEU A 28 11.07 -8.04 -6.09
C LEU A 28 11.64 -7.08 -7.12
N ASP A 29 11.29 -7.35 -8.39
CA ASP A 29 11.61 -6.46 -9.48
C ASP A 29 10.87 -5.17 -9.18
N ASP A 30 11.63 -4.11 -8.90
CA ASP A 30 11.15 -2.76 -8.56
C ASP A 30 10.61 -2.05 -9.82
N THR A 31 10.36 -2.83 -10.87
CA THR A 31 9.89 -2.36 -12.17
C THR A 31 8.38 -2.16 -12.07
N SER A 32 7.96 -0.90 -12.05
CA SER A 32 6.59 -0.47 -12.27
C SER A 32 6.14 -0.90 -13.67
N THR A 33 5.60 -2.09 -13.78
CA THR A 33 4.88 -2.53 -14.95
C THR A 33 3.40 -2.64 -14.58
N ILE A 34 2.61 -1.67 -15.05
CA ILE A 34 1.19 -1.92 -15.26
C ILE A 34 1.14 -3.02 -16.31
N SER A 35 1.16 -4.27 -15.87
CA SER A 35 0.78 -5.36 -16.75
C SER A 35 -0.74 -5.28 -16.87
N HIS A 36 -1.25 -4.72 -17.96
CA HIS A 36 -2.53 -5.14 -18.47
C HIS A 36 -2.37 -6.62 -18.80
N ASP A 37 -2.67 -7.46 -17.82
CA ASP A 37 -2.70 -8.90 -18.00
C ASP A 37 -3.77 -9.17 -19.06
N ALA A 38 -3.40 -9.71 -20.21
CA ALA A 38 -4.33 -9.97 -21.31
C ALA A 38 -5.48 -10.93 -20.90
N ASN A 39 -5.33 -11.58 -19.74
CA ASN A 39 -6.29 -12.47 -19.13
C ASN A 39 -6.85 -11.91 -17.80
N ALA A 40 -6.77 -10.59 -17.58
CA ALA A 40 -7.28 -9.99 -16.35
C ALA A 40 -8.77 -10.28 -16.20
N ASN A 41 -9.14 -10.84 -15.05
CA ASN A 41 -10.54 -11.04 -14.65
C ASN A 41 -10.92 -10.15 -13.45
N VAL A 42 -9.97 -9.35 -12.94
CA VAL A 42 -10.19 -8.44 -11.83
C VAL A 42 -9.73 -7.05 -12.22
N THR A 43 -10.58 -6.05 -12.01
CA THR A 43 -10.25 -4.63 -12.18
C THR A 43 -10.63 -3.86 -10.92
N ILE A 44 -9.66 -3.15 -10.35
CA ILE A 44 -9.83 -2.33 -9.14
C ILE A 44 -9.63 -0.86 -9.51
N HIS A 45 -10.65 -0.05 -9.28
CA HIS A 45 -10.61 1.40 -9.42
C HIS A 45 -10.36 2.03 -8.06
N VAL A 46 -9.18 2.60 -7.89
CA VAL A 46 -8.77 3.24 -6.64
C VAL A 46 -9.04 4.73 -6.70
N SER A 47 -9.76 5.23 -5.72
CA SER A 47 -10.13 6.64 -5.61
C SER A 47 -9.82 7.17 -4.21
N MET A 48 -9.87 8.50 -4.07
CA MET A 48 -9.81 9.18 -2.78
C MET A 48 -10.75 10.37 -2.77
N ARG A 49 -11.36 10.61 -1.62
CA ARG A 49 -12.12 11.82 -1.37
C ARG A 49 -11.44 12.68 -0.31
N THR A 50 -11.49 13.98 -0.48
CA THR A 50 -11.08 14.89 0.59
C THR A 50 -12.15 14.90 1.66
N ASN A 51 -11.80 14.35 2.82
CA ASN A 51 -12.39 14.93 4.03
C ASN A 51 -11.71 16.29 4.20
N GLN A 52 -12.35 17.37 3.82
CA GLN A 52 -11.88 18.70 4.21
C GLN A 52 -11.71 18.68 5.73
N PRO A 53 -10.54 19.14 6.26
CA PRO A 53 -10.43 19.32 7.70
C PRO A 53 -11.58 20.25 8.08
N GLN A 54 -12.49 19.77 8.92
CA GLN A 54 -13.41 20.67 9.59
C GLN A 54 -12.52 21.66 10.34
N GLU A 55 -12.53 22.92 9.92
CA GLU A 55 -12.01 23.99 10.76
C GLU A 55 -12.80 23.89 12.07
N MET A 56 -12.12 23.40 13.11
CA MET A 56 -12.65 23.55 14.45
C MET A 56 -12.72 25.04 14.70
N ALA A 57 -13.91 25.60 14.49
CA ALA A 57 -14.20 26.95 14.88
C ALA A 57 -13.96 27.04 16.40
N THR A 58 -12.88 27.69 16.78
CA THR A 58 -12.58 28.06 18.16
C THR A 58 -13.56 29.15 18.59
N LYS A 59 -14.80 28.76 18.82
CA LYS A 59 -15.74 29.57 19.56
C LYS A 59 -16.59 28.62 20.38
N ALA A 60 -16.19 28.44 21.63
CA ALA A 60 -17.02 27.86 22.66
C ALA A 60 -18.32 28.69 22.76
N THR A 61 -19.34 28.26 22.05
CA THR A 61 -20.74 28.64 22.32
C THR A 61 -21.49 27.34 22.47
N SER A 62 -21.99 27.10 23.67
CA SER A 62 -22.84 25.99 24.02
C SER A 62 -24.02 25.88 23.04
N GLY A 63 -24.08 24.79 22.28
CA GLY A 63 -25.17 24.54 21.36
C GLY A 63 -24.97 23.17 20.70
N GLU A 64 -25.79 22.23 21.11
CA GLU A 64 -26.17 20.94 20.52
C GLU A 64 -25.28 20.38 19.39
N ALA A 65 -24.66 19.25 19.70
CA ALA A 65 -24.02 18.39 18.72
C ALA A 65 -25.07 17.92 17.68
N LYS A 66 -25.14 18.58 16.55
CA LYS A 66 -25.76 18.01 15.36
C LYS A 66 -24.85 16.92 14.85
N ASN A 67 -25.35 15.69 14.80
CA ASN A 67 -24.77 14.61 14.03
C ASN A 67 -24.52 15.12 12.60
N GLY A 68 -23.27 15.45 12.30
CA GLY A 68 -22.85 15.87 10.97
C GLY A 68 -22.95 14.66 10.06
N GLU A 69 -23.92 14.67 9.18
CA GLU A 69 -23.92 13.91 7.94
C GLU A 69 -22.56 14.13 7.28
N ALA A 70 -21.84 13.03 7.00
CA ALA A 70 -20.57 13.07 6.27
C ALA A 70 -20.87 13.70 4.90
N THR A 71 -20.55 14.98 4.75
CA THR A 71 -20.56 15.65 3.46
C THR A 71 -19.60 14.88 2.56
N SER A 72 -20.13 14.28 1.51
CA SER A 72 -19.39 13.60 0.47
C SER A 72 -18.37 14.58 -0.12
N GLY A 73 -17.10 14.47 0.32
CA GLY A 73 -16.02 15.29 -0.23
C GLY A 73 -15.89 15.06 -1.73
N GLU A 74 -15.43 16.09 -2.44
CA GLU A 74 -15.15 15.99 -3.88
C GLU A 74 -14.06 14.95 -4.13
N ALA A 75 -14.24 14.09 -5.16
CA ALA A 75 -13.22 13.15 -5.58
C ALA A 75 -12.00 13.91 -6.10
N ILE A 76 -10.82 13.57 -5.57
CA ILE A 76 -9.57 14.16 -6.01
C ILE A 76 -8.84 13.16 -6.91
N PRO A 77 -8.22 13.63 -8.01
CA PRO A 77 -7.32 12.81 -8.78
C PRO A 77 -6.23 12.20 -7.89
N LEU A 78 -6.10 10.87 -7.93
CA LEU A 78 -5.24 10.12 -7.01
C LEU A 78 -3.76 10.55 -7.14
N GLU A 79 -3.31 10.87 -8.35
CA GLU A 79 -1.95 11.32 -8.65
C GLU A 79 -1.58 12.67 -8.01
N LYS A 80 -2.57 13.47 -7.63
CA LYS A 80 -2.34 14.72 -6.87
C LYS A 80 -2.13 14.48 -5.38
N VAL A 81 -2.46 13.30 -4.90
CA VAL A 81 -2.48 12.98 -3.49
C VAL A 81 -1.37 12.04 -3.10
N CYS A 82 -1.16 10.98 -3.87
CA CYS A 82 -0.07 10.05 -3.65
C CYS A 82 0.65 9.73 -4.96
N SER A 83 1.97 9.62 -4.86
CA SER A 83 2.85 9.35 -6.01
C SER A 83 3.08 7.86 -6.25
N ARG A 84 2.71 7.01 -5.32
CA ARG A 84 2.89 5.55 -5.36
C ARG A 84 1.67 4.85 -4.82
N LEU A 85 1.33 3.76 -5.48
CA LEU A 85 0.27 2.85 -5.07
C LEU A 85 0.82 1.43 -5.05
N SER A 86 0.61 0.72 -3.95
CA SER A 86 0.98 -0.68 -3.78
C SER A 86 -0.25 -1.48 -3.41
N LEU A 87 -0.54 -2.52 -4.18
CA LEU A 87 -1.59 -3.50 -3.90
C LEU A 87 -0.94 -4.83 -3.54
N ALA A 88 -1.45 -5.50 -2.52
CA ALA A 88 -1.11 -6.88 -2.19
C ALA A 88 -2.38 -7.68 -1.94
N ILE A 89 -2.44 -8.87 -2.52
CA ILE A 89 -3.53 -9.84 -2.34
C ILE A 89 -2.98 -11.04 -1.57
N PHE A 90 -3.77 -11.55 -0.64
CA PHE A 90 -3.42 -12.68 0.22
C PHE A 90 -4.51 -13.75 0.19
N ASP A 91 -4.08 -14.99 0.00
CA ASP A 91 -4.87 -16.19 0.30
C ASP A 91 -4.44 -16.68 1.69
N GLY A 92 -5.33 -16.53 2.68
CA GLY A 92 -4.95 -16.73 4.07
C GLY A 92 -3.76 -15.83 4.47
N GLU A 93 -2.61 -16.41 4.78
CA GLU A 93 -1.35 -15.72 5.11
C GLU A 93 -0.39 -15.62 3.90
N GLU A 94 -0.67 -16.36 2.83
CA GLU A 94 0.18 -16.37 1.65
C GLU A 94 -0.12 -15.17 0.76
N LYS A 95 0.93 -14.47 0.35
CA LYS A 95 0.82 -13.36 -0.58
C LYS A 95 0.87 -13.86 -2.02
N VAL A 96 -0.27 -13.82 -2.72
CA VAL A 96 -0.44 -14.38 -4.07
C VAL A 96 -0.24 -13.35 -5.18
N LYS A 97 -0.43 -12.06 -4.91
CA LYS A 97 -0.24 -11.00 -5.91
C LYS A 97 0.30 -9.72 -5.28
N VAL A 98 1.18 -9.03 -6.01
CA VAL A 98 1.68 -7.67 -5.68
C VAL A 98 1.70 -6.85 -6.94
N ILE A 99 1.18 -5.62 -6.86
CA ILE A 99 1.24 -4.63 -7.93
C ILE A 99 1.73 -3.32 -7.32
N ASN A 100 2.74 -2.70 -7.94
CA ASN A 100 3.22 -1.38 -7.58
C ASN A 100 3.10 -0.47 -8.79
N THR A 101 2.51 0.71 -8.61
CA THR A 101 2.36 1.70 -9.68
C THR A 101 2.81 3.08 -9.20
N LEU A 102 3.23 3.90 -10.15
CA LEU A 102 3.64 5.29 -9.95
C LEU A 102 2.59 6.23 -10.54
N ALA A 103 2.47 7.42 -9.98
CA ALA A 103 1.58 8.46 -10.50
C ALA A 103 1.90 8.89 -11.95
N SER A 104 3.12 8.57 -12.44
CA SER A 104 3.54 8.77 -13.82
C SER A 104 3.07 7.68 -14.78
N ASP A 105 2.60 6.56 -14.26
CA ASP A 105 2.21 5.42 -15.08
C ASP A 105 0.83 5.65 -15.69
N GLU A 106 0.63 5.23 -16.94
CA GLU A 106 -0.67 5.30 -17.59
C GLU A 106 -1.68 4.43 -16.84
N GLY A 107 -2.88 4.97 -16.60
CA GLY A 107 -3.92 4.27 -15.85
C GLY A 107 -3.68 4.17 -14.34
N TYR A 108 -2.82 5.01 -13.76
CA TYR A 108 -2.61 5.08 -12.32
C TYR A 108 -3.94 5.12 -11.55
N GLY A 109 -4.06 4.22 -10.57
CA GLY A 109 -5.32 4.03 -9.84
C GLY A 109 -6.26 2.97 -10.43
N ASN A 110 -5.99 2.49 -11.67
CA ASN A 110 -6.72 1.38 -12.27
C ASN A 110 -5.81 0.15 -12.31
N LEU A 111 -6.12 -0.84 -11.51
CA LEU A 111 -5.30 -2.04 -11.34
C LEU A 111 -6.05 -3.23 -11.92
N SER A 112 -5.53 -3.81 -13.01
CA SER A 112 -6.13 -4.98 -13.67
C SER A 112 -5.17 -6.16 -13.58
N PHE A 113 -5.66 -7.33 -13.16
CA PHE A 113 -4.87 -8.54 -12.96
C PHE A 113 -5.72 -9.80 -13.03
N ALA A 114 -5.07 -10.96 -13.18
CA ALA A 114 -5.69 -12.26 -13.12
C ALA A 114 -5.51 -12.89 -11.73
N LEU A 115 -6.57 -13.51 -11.22
CA LEU A 115 -6.59 -14.39 -10.06
C LEU A 115 -7.60 -15.51 -10.28
N ASP A 116 -7.36 -16.65 -9.62
CA ASP A 116 -8.31 -17.76 -9.59
C ASP A 116 -9.53 -17.41 -8.72
N GLU A 117 -10.58 -18.23 -8.81
CA GLU A 117 -11.73 -18.13 -7.92
C GLU A 117 -11.31 -18.30 -6.45
N GLY A 118 -11.96 -17.57 -5.55
CA GLY A 118 -11.63 -17.67 -4.12
C GLY A 118 -12.01 -16.45 -3.29
N GLU A 119 -11.72 -16.54 -2.01
CA GLU A 119 -11.87 -15.44 -1.05
C GLU A 119 -10.48 -14.98 -0.60
N TYR A 120 -10.15 -13.73 -0.90
CA TYR A 120 -8.86 -13.13 -0.65
C TYR A 120 -8.95 -11.96 0.31
N ARG A 121 -7.83 -11.62 0.95
CA ARG A 121 -7.65 -10.34 1.65
C ARG A 121 -6.86 -9.39 0.77
N MET A 122 -7.38 -8.19 0.59
CA MET A 122 -6.78 -7.15 -0.24
C MET A 122 -6.30 -5.98 0.62
N VAL A 123 -5.06 -5.57 0.40
CA VAL A 123 -4.44 -4.40 1.02
C VAL A 123 -3.97 -3.46 -0.06
N ILE A 124 -4.37 -2.19 0.00
CA ILE A 124 -3.91 -1.14 -0.91
C ILE A 124 -3.31 -0.02 -0.07
N ILE A 125 -2.11 0.43 -0.44
CA ILE A 125 -1.38 1.52 0.22
C ILE A 125 -1.02 2.58 -0.82
N GLY A 126 -1.54 3.80 -0.63
CA GLY A 126 -1.10 4.99 -1.36
C GLY A 126 -0.15 5.83 -0.50
N HIS A 127 0.98 6.30 -1.05
CA HIS A 127 1.93 7.10 -0.28
C HIS A 127 2.86 7.96 -1.16
N ASN A 128 3.61 8.87 -0.52
CA ASN A 128 4.55 9.78 -1.18
C ASN A 128 6.03 9.48 -0.84
N GLY A 129 6.34 8.24 -0.47
CA GLY A 129 7.72 7.82 -0.17
C GLY A 129 8.59 7.71 -1.42
N THR A 130 9.91 7.65 -1.24
CA THR A 130 10.88 7.56 -2.33
C THR A 130 10.99 6.18 -2.96
N GLY A 131 10.55 5.12 -2.29
CA GLY A 131 10.52 3.74 -2.78
C GLY A 131 9.20 3.08 -2.45
N ASN A 132 8.91 1.92 -3.04
CA ASN A 132 7.70 1.15 -2.76
C ASN A 132 7.64 0.71 -1.29
N CYS A 133 6.46 0.61 -0.73
CA CYS A 133 6.28 -0.02 0.57
C CYS A 133 6.28 -1.55 0.42
N THR A 134 6.67 -2.24 1.48
CA THR A 134 6.60 -3.70 1.56
C THR A 134 5.41 -4.10 2.42
N ILE A 135 4.41 -4.73 1.81
CA ILE A 135 3.26 -5.31 2.51
C ILE A 135 3.59 -6.78 2.77
N SER A 136 4.01 -7.10 3.99
CA SER A 136 4.49 -8.45 4.34
C SER A 136 3.39 -9.37 4.86
N SER A 137 2.33 -8.82 5.43
CA SER A 137 1.08 -9.52 5.76
C SER A 137 -0.07 -8.52 5.68
N PRO A 138 -1.33 -8.96 5.75
CA PRO A 138 -2.49 -8.06 5.73
C PRO A 138 -2.44 -6.96 6.79
N GLU A 139 -1.77 -7.18 7.92
CA GLU A 139 -1.67 -6.25 9.05
C GLU A 139 -0.31 -5.54 9.14
N LYS A 140 0.67 -5.88 8.23
CA LYS A 140 2.04 -5.38 8.39
C LYS A 140 2.59 -4.77 7.12
N VAL A 141 2.77 -3.45 7.17
CA VAL A 141 3.37 -2.65 6.11
C VAL A 141 4.67 -2.01 6.60
N LYS A 142 5.71 -2.04 5.77
CA LYS A 142 6.99 -1.39 6.02
C LYS A 142 7.30 -0.39 4.90
N PHE A 143 7.64 0.84 5.27
CA PHE A 143 8.00 1.89 4.33
C PHE A 143 9.51 1.97 4.11
N ALA A 144 9.92 2.40 2.92
CA ALA A 144 11.32 2.63 2.61
C ALA A 144 11.95 3.58 3.64
N SER A 145 13.15 3.25 4.10
CA SER A 145 13.90 4.00 5.14
C SER A 145 13.14 4.19 6.46
N ASN A 146 12.12 3.37 6.75
CA ASN A 146 11.22 3.49 7.90
C ASN A 146 10.57 4.89 8.02
N LYS A 147 10.40 5.59 6.89
CA LYS A 147 9.84 6.93 6.86
C LYS A 147 8.39 6.88 6.40
N LEU A 148 7.47 7.21 7.30
CA LEU A 148 6.07 7.42 6.99
C LEU A 148 5.90 8.79 6.34
N THR A 149 5.22 8.85 5.20
CA THR A 149 4.81 10.07 4.51
C THR A 149 3.31 10.25 4.64
N ASP A 150 2.71 11.17 3.88
CA ASP A 150 1.27 11.19 3.74
C ASP A 150 0.82 9.86 3.12
N THR A 151 0.06 9.09 3.90
CA THR A 151 -0.22 7.68 3.61
C THR A 151 -1.71 7.41 3.71
N PHE A 152 -2.19 6.63 2.76
CA PHE A 152 -3.57 6.22 2.61
C PHE A 152 -3.63 4.71 2.50
N TYR A 153 -4.73 4.11 2.94
CA TYR A 153 -4.88 2.67 2.93
C TYR A 153 -6.30 2.22 2.66
N TYR A 154 -6.40 1.01 2.15
CA TYR A 154 -7.59 0.18 2.15
C TYR A 154 -7.23 -1.22 2.63
N TYR A 155 -8.12 -1.81 3.38
CA TYR A 155 -8.07 -3.20 3.78
C TYR A 155 -9.48 -3.79 3.65
N GLY A 156 -9.62 -4.90 2.92
CA GLY A 156 -10.91 -5.52 2.68
C GLY A 156 -10.80 -6.94 2.16
N LYS A 157 -11.95 -7.53 1.88
CA LYS A 157 -12.08 -8.81 1.22
C LYS A 157 -12.28 -8.61 -0.27
N LEU A 158 -11.76 -9.53 -1.07
CA LEU A 158 -12.02 -9.69 -2.49
C LEU A 158 -12.55 -11.10 -2.70
N ILE A 159 -13.74 -11.22 -3.27
CA ILE A 159 -14.39 -12.52 -3.52
C ILE A 159 -14.53 -12.67 -5.04
N LEU A 160 -13.94 -13.73 -5.59
CA LEU A 160 -13.96 -14.03 -7.01
C LEU A 160 -14.77 -15.30 -7.27
N THR A 161 -15.67 -15.22 -8.25
CA THR A 161 -16.51 -16.32 -8.69
C THR A 161 -16.01 -16.84 -10.04
N ASP A 162 -16.01 -18.15 -10.23
CA ASP A 162 -15.59 -18.79 -11.48
C ASP A 162 -16.33 -18.22 -12.70
N GLY A 163 -15.57 -17.87 -13.73
CA GLY A 163 -16.08 -17.38 -15.00
C GLY A 163 -16.68 -15.97 -14.98
N GLU A 164 -16.58 -15.23 -13.88
CA GLU A 164 -17.06 -13.86 -13.76
C GLU A 164 -15.89 -12.85 -13.76
N GLU A 165 -16.07 -11.72 -14.46
CA GLU A 165 -15.20 -10.56 -14.33
C GLU A 165 -15.64 -9.76 -13.10
N THR A 166 -14.66 -9.39 -12.26
CA THR A 166 -14.90 -8.61 -11.04
C THR A 166 -14.35 -7.19 -11.22
N GLU A 167 -15.23 -6.21 -11.06
CA GLU A 167 -14.87 -4.79 -11.06
C GLU A 167 -15.26 -4.16 -9.72
N GLU A 168 -14.28 -3.58 -9.02
CA GLU A 168 -14.50 -2.94 -7.72
C GLU A 168 -13.99 -1.51 -7.68
N SER A 169 -14.76 -0.62 -7.04
CA SER A 169 -14.38 0.75 -6.76
C SER A 169 -14.00 0.90 -5.29
N ILE A 170 -12.74 1.24 -5.04
CA ILE A 170 -12.15 1.34 -3.71
C ILE A 170 -11.85 2.78 -3.37
N GLU A 171 -12.27 3.21 -2.18
CA GLU A 171 -11.90 4.50 -1.61
C GLU A 171 -10.84 4.34 -0.53
N LEU A 172 -9.67 5.00 -0.71
CA LEU A 172 -8.60 5.00 0.27
C LEU A 172 -8.93 5.92 1.45
N LYS A 173 -8.60 5.46 2.65
CA LYS A 173 -8.69 6.23 3.90
C LYS A 173 -7.32 6.75 4.31
N ARG A 174 -7.25 7.95 4.84
CA ARG A 174 -5.99 8.50 5.34
C ARG A 174 -5.55 7.76 6.60
N ALA A 175 -4.31 7.27 6.60
CA ALA A 175 -3.70 6.55 7.73
C ALA A 175 -3.01 7.48 8.73
N VAL A 176 -2.72 8.74 8.32
CA VAL A 176 -1.98 9.72 9.13
C VAL A 176 -2.84 10.94 9.39
N ALA A 177 -2.67 11.55 10.57
CA ALA A 177 -3.26 12.85 10.88
C ALA A 177 -2.25 13.96 10.57
N GLN A 178 -2.74 15.10 10.14
CA GLN A 178 -1.95 16.31 9.97
C GLN A 178 -2.35 17.33 11.05
N PHE A 179 -1.35 17.82 11.77
CA PHE A 179 -1.50 18.95 12.66
C PHE A 179 -0.86 20.18 12.03
N LYS A 180 -1.63 21.25 11.82
CA LYS A 180 -1.16 22.51 11.23
C LYS A 180 -1.31 23.61 12.25
N VAL A 181 -0.19 24.24 12.62
CA VAL A 181 -0.17 25.44 13.45
C VAL A 181 -0.04 26.65 12.53
N HIS A 182 -0.95 27.58 12.66
CA HIS A 182 -0.91 28.85 11.95
C HIS A 182 -0.63 29.97 12.98
N ILE A 183 0.53 30.60 12.88
CA ILE A 183 0.91 31.74 13.70
C ILE A 183 0.35 32.98 12.98
N THR A 184 -0.53 33.72 13.67
CA THR A 184 -1.21 34.89 13.11
C THR A 184 -0.50 36.22 13.43
N ASP A 185 0.50 36.17 14.33
CA ASP A 185 1.29 37.33 14.66
C ASP A 185 2.14 37.77 13.47
N THR A 186 2.18 39.07 13.21
CA THR A 186 2.92 39.66 12.10
C THR A 186 4.44 39.64 12.32
N GLU A 187 4.86 39.56 13.59
CA GLU A 187 6.28 39.53 13.97
C GLU A 187 6.50 38.47 15.06
N ILE A 188 7.52 37.67 14.87
CA ILE A 188 8.03 36.77 15.90
C ILE A 188 9.06 37.57 16.73
N PRO A 189 9.00 37.58 18.08
CA PRO A 189 9.98 38.28 18.90
C PRO A 189 11.42 37.91 18.50
N ALA A 190 12.29 38.89 18.38
CA ALA A 190 13.67 38.69 17.92
C ALA A 190 14.48 37.72 18.81
N GLU A 191 14.05 37.56 20.06
CA GLU A 191 14.65 36.65 21.05
C GLU A 191 14.13 35.19 20.91
N ALA A 192 13.11 34.96 20.09
CA ALA A 192 12.56 33.64 19.89
C ALA A 192 13.41 32.83 18.90
N HIS A 193 14.29 31.98 19.43
CA HIS A 193 15.16 31.12 18.59
C HIS A 193 14.55 29.80 18.16
N SER A 194 13.45 29.34 18.79
CA SER A 194 12.77 28.09 18.43
C SER A 194 11.34 28.05 18.97
N ILE A 195 10.46 27.35 18.23
CA ILE A 195 9.12 27.00 18.67
C ILE A 195 9.07 25.47 18.75
N LYS A 196 8.61 24.93 19.89
CA LYS A 196 8.45 23.49 20.09
C LYS A 196 7.00 23.17 20.38
N PHE A 197 6.46 22.22 19.65
CA PHE A 197 5.12 21.69 19.87
C PHE A 197 5.24 20.31 20.54
N TYR A 198 4.51 20.12 21.62
CA TYR A 198 4.41 18.84 22.31
C TYR A 198 3.01 18.27 22.11
N TYR A 199 2.95 17.03 21.66
CA TYR A 199 1.73 16.24 21.63
C TYR A 199 1.76 15.24 22.79
N THR A 200 0.76 15.31 23.66
CA THR A 200 0.52 14.35 24.73
C THR A 200 -0.77 13.62 24.40
N GLY A 201 -0.68 12.30 24.13
CA GLY A 201 -1.80 11.41 23.90
C GLY A 201 -2.25 10.74 25.18
#